data_f8b6fb334ef490e8cd574a56782d9149
#
_entry.id   f8b6fb334ef490e8cd574a56782d9149
#
_cell.length_a   1.000
_cell.length_b   1.000
_cell.length_c   1.000
_cell.angle_alpha   90.00
_cell.angle_beta   90.00
_cell.angle_gamma   90.00
#
_symmetry.space_group_name_H-M   'P 1'
#
loop_
_entity.id
_entity.type
_entity.pdbx_description
1 polymer ?
#
loop_
_entity_poly.entity_id
_entity_poly.type
_entity_poly.pdbx_seq_one_letter_code
_entity_poly.pdbx_strand_id
1 'polypeptide(L)'
;MPFCRNCGNELDEEAQFCPKCGTPVKNQVMEKQVRARQRSMSPWLIAGIVIVAVIVLIGIIFIAFLFGGFLPFGRVGSGNIITREEPINDFSAVEVGSGFNVQVLQASSYRVLITADDNLIDDIQVSKSGNTLQISLRPFVSFTASSLKAVIYMPNVDRIQFSGGTIGSASGFQLSHELRVELSGGSRLDMIGEANKLIASCSGGSRLNFGDFKVNDAEVNLSGGSQGTIRLDGNLNADLSGGSHLNYIGNPTLNVNNSGGSSISKTSN
;
A
#
# COMPACT_ATOMS: atom_id res chain seq x y z
N MET A 1 27.79 -72.48 8.31
CA MET A 1 26.44 -73.08 8.55
C MET A 1 25.80 -72.37 9.77
N PRO A 2 24.63 -71.80 9.68
CA PRO A 2 23.96 -71.17 10.81
C PRO A 2 23.37 -72.22 11.77
N PHE A 3 23.28 -71.89 13.07
CA PHE A 3 22.71 -72.80 14.08
C PHE A 3 21.40 -72.21 14.62
N CYS A 4 20.45 -73.08 14.94
CA CYS A 4 19.19 -72.67 15.55
C CYS A 4 19.43 -72.15 16.97
N ARG A 5 19.03 -70.89 17.21
CA ARG A 5 19.21 -70.16 18.49
C ARG A 5 18.41 -70.80 19.65
N ASN A 6 17.40 -71.59 19.35
CA ASN A 6 16.54 -72.22 20.36
C ASN A 6 17.01 -73.56 20.80
N CYS A 7 17.55 -74.41 19.89
CA CYS A 7 17.92 -75.79 20.20
C CYS A 7 19.35 -76.23 19.76
N GLY A 8 20.14 -75.28 19.21
CA GLY A 8 21.53 -75.53 18.81
C GLY A 8 21.72 -76.40 17.58
N ASN A 9 20.62 -76.82 16.90
CA ASN A 9 20.74 -77.70 15.72
C ASN A 9 21.28 -76.88 14.53
N GLU A 10 22.10 -77.57 13.71
CA GLU A 10 22.65 -76.96 12.47
C GLU A 10 21.51 -76.79 11.45
N LEU A 11 21.51 -75.62 10.79
CA LEU A 11 20.47 -75.24 9.85
C LEU A 11 21.04 -75.09 8.45
N ASP A 12 20.28 -75.52 7.45
CA ASP A 12 20.58 -75.21 6.07
C ASP A 12 20.43 -73.74 5.82
N GLU A 13 21.22 -73.17 4.91
CA GLU A 13 21.25 -71.69 4.63
C GLU A 13 19.91 -71.20 4.12
N GLU A 14 19.05 -72.01 3.57
CA GLU A 14 17.72 -71.66 3.05
C GLU A 14 16.56 -72.13 3.96
N ALA A 15 16.83 -72.68 5.14
CA ALA A 15 15.79 -73.21 6.02
C ALA A 15 14.93 -72.06 6.62
N GLN A 16 13.63 -72.04 6.33
CA GLN A 16 12.67 -71.16 6.93
C GLN A 16 12.29 -71.53 8.38
N PHE A 17 12.42 -72.79 8.74
CA PHE A 17 12.13 -73.31 10.07
C PHE A 17 13.18 -74.34 10.48
N CYS A 18 13.49 -74.42 11.77
CA CYS A 18 14.39 -75.45 12.30
C CYS A 18 13.72 -76.81 12.21
N PRO A 19 14.34 -77.81 11.53
CA PRO A 19 13.74 -79.10 11.36
C PRO A 19 13.62 -79.92 12.69
N LYS A 20 14.34 -79.55 13.74
CA LYS A 20 14.32 -80.23 15.04
C LYS A 20 13.34 -79.66 16.04
N CYS A 21 13.10 -78.35 16.04
CA CYS A 21 12.26 -77.70 17.07
C CYS A 21 11.16 -76.75 16.49
N GLY A 22 11.03 -76.66 15.15
CA GLY A 22 9.98 -75.86 14.48
C GLY A 22 10.13 -74.36 14.60
N THR A 23 11.19 -73.83 15.24
CA THR A 23 11.39 -72.45 15.43
C THR A 23 11.65 -71.75 14.08
N PRO A 24 10.93 -70.67 13.72
CA PRO A 24 11.15 -69.96 12.47
C PRO A 24 12.55 -69.31 12.47
N VAL A 25 13.30 -69.53 11.39
CA VAL A 25 14.61 -68.93 11.16
C VAL A 25 14.36 -67.54 10.49
N LYS A 26 14.25 -66.46 11.29
CA LYS A 26 14.18 -65.10 10.77
C LYS A 26 15.46 -64.85 9.97
N ASN A 27 15.32 -64.56 8.66
CA ASN A 27 16.38 -64.09 7.80
C ASN A 27 16.93 -62.74 8.33
N GLN A 28 17.97 -62.76 9.12
CA GLN A 28 18.71 -61.58 9.63
C GLN A 28 19.69 -61.03 8.58
N VAL A 29 19.60 -61.48 7.34
CA VAL A 29 20.54 -61.05 6.28
C VAL A 29 20.07 -59.79 5.56
N MET A 30 18.80 -59.35 5.69
CA MET A 30 18.30 -58.14 5.01
C MET A 30 18.35 -56.86 5.85
N GLU A 31 18.63 -56.94 7.14
CA GLU A 31 18.62 -55.72 7.98
C GLU A 31 19.97 -55.00 8.08
N LYS A 32 21.02 -55.59 7.52
CA LYS A 32 22.39 -55.02 7.60
C LYS A 32 22.80 -54.19 6.40
N GLN A 33 22.01 -54.13 5.32
CA GLN A 33 22.35 -53.37 4.12
C GLN A 33 21.56 -52.05 3.90
N VAL A 34 20.55 -51.74 4.69
CA VAL A 34 19.77 -50.47 4.55
C VAL A 34 20.20 -49.40 5.56
N ARG A 35 21.13 -49.67 6.46
CA ARG A 35 21.84 -48.60 7.18
C ARG A 35 23.04 -48.06 6.36
N ALA A 36 22.82 -47.78 5.07
CA ALA A 36 23.72 -47.00 4.28
C ALA A 36 23.58 -45.54 4.77
N ARG A 37 24.45 -45.19 5.72
CA ARG A 37 25.13 -43.91 5.80
C ARG A 37 24.24 -42.69 5.63
N GLN A 38 23.21 -42.50 6.44
CA GLN A 38 22.83 -41.15 6.82
C GLN A 38 23.97 -40.57 7.70
N ARG A 39 25.01 -40.03 7.06
CA ARG A 39 25.89 -39.07 7.71
C ARG A 39 25.03 -37.86 8.04
N SER A 40 24.47 -37.82 9.24
CA SER A 40 23.93 -36.55 9.79
C SER A 40 25.10 -35.56 9.79
N MET A 41 24.99 -34.57 8.93
CA MET A 41 25.97 -33.48 8.98
C MET A 41 25.88 -32.87 10.39
N SER A 42 27.03 -32.70 11.02
CA SER A 42 27.06 -32.15 12.36
C SER A 42 26.31 -30.80 12.38
N PRO A 43 25.55 -30.45 13.44
CA PRO A 43 24.85 -29.20 13.53
C PRO A 43 25.77 -27.99 13.27
N TRP A 44 27.04 -28.09 13.64
CA TRP A 44 28.09 -27.08 13.39
C TRP A 44 28.45 -26.94 11.89
N LEU A 45 28.42 -28.02 11.12
CA LEU A 45 28.65 -27.98 9.66
C LEU A 45 27.45 -27.32 8.96
N ILE A 46 26.22 -27.60 9.38
CA ILE A 46 25.01 -26.95 8.85
C ILE A 46 25.04 -25.45 9.19
N ALA A 47 25.36 -25.10 10.44
CA ALA A 47 25.50 -23.70 10.85
C ALA A 47 26.59 -22.97 10.04
N GLY A 48 27.72 -23.61 9.81
CA GLY A 48 28.80 -23.07 8.97
C GLY A 48 28.37 -22.81 7.52
N ILE A 49 27.65 -23.76 6.90
CA ILE A 49 27.13 -23.60 5.53
C ILE A 49 26.10 -22.47 5.45
N VAL A 50 25.21 -22.35 6.44
CA VAL A 50 24.20 -21.28 6.51
C VAL A 50 24.88 -19.92 6.66
N ILE A 51 25.90 -19.81 7.53
CA ILE A 51 26.65 -18.55 7.70
C ILE A 51 27.36 -18.17 6.40
N VAL A 52 28.02 -19.10 5.73
CA VAL A 52 28.68 -18.84 4.44
C VAL A 52 27.67 -18.44 3.37
N ALA A 53 26.51 -19.13 3.30
CA ALA A 53 25.44 -18.77 2.35
C ALA A 53 24.89 -17.35 2.60
N VAL A 54 24.71 -16.97 3.87
CA VAL A 54 24.27 -15.61 4.25
C VAL A 54 25.33 -14.57 3.89
N ILE A 55 26.62 -14.84 4.14
CA ILE A 55 27.71 -13.93 3.78
C ILE A 55 27.80 -13.78 2.26
N VAL A 56 27.65 -14.87 1.49
CA VAL A 56 27.63 -14.83 0.03
C VAL A 56 26.42 -14.04 -0.48
N LEU A 57 25.25 -14.23 0.11
CA LEU A 57 24.05 -13.48 -0.24
C LEU A 57 24.22 -11.97 0.04
N ILE A 58 24.74 -11.62 1.22
CA ILE A 58 25.08 -10.24 1.57
C ILE A 58 26.13 -9.68 0.61
N GLY A 59 27.15 -10.47 0.26
CA GLY A 59 28.17 -10.09 -0.74
C GLY A 59 27.58 -9.85 -2.13
N ILE A 60 26.66 -10.69 -2.59
CA ILE A 60 25.95 -10.50 -3.87
C ILE A 60 25.08 -9.24 -3.84
N ILE A 61 24.35 -9.02 -2.75
CA ILE A 61 23.55 -7.79 -2.55
C ILE A 61 24.46 -6.56 -2.53
N PHE A 62 25.61 -6.63 -1.84
CA PHE A 62 26.59 -5.55 -1.76
C PHE A 62 27.28 -5.29 -3.11
N ILE A 63 27.59 -6.33 -3.87
CA ILE A 63 28.14 -6.21 -5.24
C ILE A 63 27.06 -5.67 -6.20
N ALA A 64 25.82 -6.13 -6.10
CA ALA A 64 24.70 -5.56 -6.85
C ALA A 64 24.49 -4.08 -6.50
N PHE A 65 24.70 -3.71 -5.24
CA PHE A 65 24.66 -2.34 -4.76
C PHE A 65 25.83 -1.48 -5.32
N LEU A 66 27.03 -2.03 -5.42
CA LEU A 66 28.23 -1.32 -5.93
C LEU A 66 28.28 -1.23 -7.46
N PHE A 67 27.84 -2.27 -8.17
CA PHE A 67 28.00 -2.38 -9.63
C PHE A 67 26.66 -2.33 -10.39
N GLY A 68 25.53 -2.53 -9.71
CA GLY A 68 24.21 -2.63 -10.34
C GLY A 68 23.47 -1.30 -10.51
N GLY A 69 24.02 -0.17 -10.12
CA GLY A 69 23.33 1.12 -10.23
C GLY A 69 21.99 1.15 -9.46
N PHE A 70 21.77 0.24 -8.52
CA PHE A 70 20.54 0.10 -7.72
C PHE A 70 20.57 0.96 -6.44
N LEU A 71 21.37 2.05 -6.45
CA LEU A 71 21.03 3.17 -5.61
C LEU A 71 19.92 3.91 -6.36
N PRO A 72 18.75 4.11 -5.76
CA PRO A 72 17.86 5.15 -6.21
C PRO A 72 18.55 6.49 -5.85
N PHE A 73 19.58 6.87 -6.61
CA PHE A 73 19.94 8.28 -6.68
C PHE A 73 18.71 8.93 -7.31
N GLY A 74 17.84 9.48 -6.46
CA GLY A 74 16.72 10.26 -6.93
C GLY A 74 17.29 11.29 -7.92
N ARG A 75 16.76 11.31 -9.12
CA ARG A 75 17.13 12.36 -10.09
C ARG A 75 16.81 13.70 -9.45
N VAL A 76 17.72 14.65 -9.58
CA VAL A 76 17.50 16.02 -9.08
C VAL A 76 16.95 16.85 -10.21
N GLY A 77 15.93 17.64 -9.94
CA GLY A 77 15.38 18.60 -10.89
C GLY A 77 16.43 19.60 -11.34
N SER A 78 16.38 19.97 -12.60
CA SER A 78 17.32 20.91 -13.22
C SER A 78 17.15 22.35 -12.70
N GLY A 79 16.00 22.66 -12.09
CA GLY A 79 15.60 24.02 -11.73
C GLY A 79 14.96 24.80 -12.89
N ASN A 80 15.00 24.25 -14.12
CA ASN A 80 14.32 24.84 -15.27
C ASN A 80 12.87 24.33 -15.34
N ILE A 81 11.92 25.15 -14.88
CA ILE A 81 10.52 24.75 -14.75
C ILE A 81 9.78 24.98 -16.06
N ILE A 82 9.13 23.93 -16.55
CA ILE A 82 8.25 23.98 -17.73
C ILE A 82 6.84 23.53 -17.40
N THR A 83 5.90 23.93 -18.23
CA THR A 83 4.49 23.51 -18.12
C THR A 83 4.08 22.82 -19.41
N ARG A 84 3.48 21.62 -19.26
CA ARG A 84 2.91 20.82 -20.34
C ARG A 84 1.41 20.74 -20.18
N GLU A 85 0.67 20.99 -21.24
CA GLU A 85 -0.77 20.81 -21.28
C GLU A 85 -1.09 19.40 -21.78
N GLU A 86 -1.94 18.67 -21.05
CA GLU A 86 -2.37 17.33 -21.42
C GLU A 86 -3.76 17.39 -22.07
N PRO A 87 -3.94 16.86 -23.27
CA PRO A 87 -5.21 16.93 -24.00
C PRO A 87 -6.23 15.90 -23.51
N ILE A 88 -6.51 15.90 -22.20
CA ILE A 88 -7.43 14.96 -21.55
C ILE A 88 -8.71 15.71 -21.17
N ASN A 89 -9.84 15.12 -21.51
CA ASN A 89 -11.17 15.65 -21.26
C ASN A 89 -12.16 14.57 -20.85
N ASP A 90 -13.39 14.95 -20.54
CA ASP A 90 -14.49 14.04 -20.23
C ASP A 90 -14.19 13.11 -19.03
N PHE A 91 -13.77 13.72 -17.91
CA PHE A 91 -13.58 13.05 -16.63
C PHE A 91 -14.35 13.80 -15.52
N SER A 92 -14.83 13.07 -14.53
CA SER A 92 -15.48 13.62 -13.34
C SER A 92 -14.79 13.20 -12.04
N ALA A 93 -13.74 12.40 -12.14
CA ALA A 93 -12.93 11.97 -11.00
C ALA A 93 -11.45 12.32 -11.23
N VAL A 94 -10.76 12.66 -10.14
CA VAL A 94 -9.35 13.02 -10.14
C VAL A 94 -8.61 12.15 -9.12
N GLU A 95 -7.58 11.45 -9.56
CA GLU A 95 -6.69 10.64 -8.74
C GLU A 95 -5.25 11.15 -8.90
N VAL A 96 -4.63 11.63 -7.82
CA VAL A 96 -3.27 12.16 -7.85
C VAL A 96 -2.46 11.56 -6.70
N GLY A 97 -1.27 11.07 -7.04
CA GLY A 97 -0.30 10.54 -6.08
C GLY A 97 1.03 11.26 -6.11
N SER A 98 1.99 10.74 -5.33
CA SER A 98 3.42 11.08 -5.46
C SER A 98 3.81 12.52 -5.08
N GLY A 99 3.10 13.14 -4.14
CA GLY A 99 3.52 14.42 -3.55
C GLY A 99 3.30 15.67 -4.43
N PHE A 100 2.36 15.60 -5.37
CA PHE A 100 1.98 16.76 -6.17
C PHE A 100 1.35 17.87 -5.34
N ASN A 101 1.56 19.12 -5.78
CA ASN A 101 0.73 20.25 -5.40
C ASN A 101 -0.37 20.41 -6.45
N VAL A 102 -1.65 20.25 -6.05
CA VAL A 102 -2.77 20.14 -6.96
C VAL A 102 -3.76 21.29 -6.79
N GLN A 103 -4.22 21.87 -7.88
CA GLN A 103 -5.35 22.79 -7.88
C GLN A 103 -6.45 22.24 -8.81
N VAL A 104 -7.64 22.01 -8.27
CA VAL A 104 -8.81 21.59 -9.03
C VAL A 104 -9.81 22.74 -9.04
N LEU A 105 -10.08 23.26 -10.23
CA LEU A 105 -10.86 24.48 -10.41
C LEU A 105 -12.09 24.19 -11.28
N GLN A 106 -13.25 24.63 -10.84
CA GLN A 106 -14.45 24.54 -11.65
C GLN A 106 -14.34 25.49 -12.86
N ALA A 107 -14.61 24.96 -14.04
CA ALA A 107 -14.62 25.70 -15.30
C ALA A 107 -15.57 25.04 -16.29
N SER A 108 -16.00 25.76 -17.33
CA SER A 108 -16.89 25.22 -18.35
C SER A 108 -16.21 24.24 -19.32
N SER A 109 -14.88 24.18 -19.34
CA SER A 109 -14.08 23.31 -20.20
C SER A 109 -12.98 22.61 -19.43
N TYR A 110 -12.53 21.48 -19.98
CA TYR A 110 -11.41 20.73 -19.42
C TYR A 110 -10.08 21.34 -19.83
N ARG A 111 -9.16 21.41 -18.88
CA ARG A 111 -7.76 21.74 -19.11
C ARG A 111 -6.90 21.13 -18.01
N VAL A 112 -5.86 20.43 -18.38
CA VAL A 112 -4.93 19.78 -17.44
C VAL A 112 -3.53 20.30 -17.71
N LEU A 113 -2.93 20.97 -16.74
CA LEU A 113 -1.60 21.57 -16.82
C LEU A 113 -0.68 20.89 -15.82
N ILE A 114 0.42 20.33 -16.28
CA ILE A 114 1.46 19.75 -15.45
C ILE A 114 2.71 20.61 -15.49
N THR A 115 3.20 21.01 -14.34
CA THR A 115 4.39 21.85 -14.20
C THR A 115 5.44 21.10 -13.39
N ALA A 116 6.61 20.93 -13.96
CA ALA A 116 7.75 20.27 -13.32
C ALA A 116 9.08 20.75 -13.94
N ASP A 117 10.19 20.28 -13.41
CA ASP A 117 11.50 20.44 -14.02
C ASP A 117 11.54 19.75 -15.41
N ASP A 118 12.17 20.39 -16.38
CA ASP A 118 12.22 19.93 -17.77
C ASP A 118 12.82 18.52 -17.93
N ASN A 119 13.78 18.18 -17.08
CA ASN A 119 14.42 16.86 -17.07
C ASN A 119 13.61 15.78 -16.35
N LEU A 120 12.47 16.12 -15.72
CA LEU A 120 11.62 15.21 -14.94
C LEU A 120 10.20 15.09 -15.49
N ILE A 121 9.75 16.02 -16.32
CA ILE A 121 8.37 16.09 -16.79
C ILE A 121 7.92 14.85 -17.57
N ASP A 122 8.86 14.18 -18.26
CA ASP A 122 8.58 12.95 -19.00
C ASP A 122 8.43 11.70 -18.10
N ASP A 123 8.81 11.79 -16.84
CA ASP A 123 8.59 10.75 -15.84
C ASP A 123 7.22 10.88 -15.16
N ILE A 124 6.47 11.93 -15.47
CA ILE A 124 5.10 12.11 -15.00
C ILE A 124 4.15 11.43 -15.97
N GLN A 125 3.36 10.50 -15.43
CA GLN A 125 2.31 9.81 -16.17
C GLN A 125 0.98 10.52 -15.94
N VAL A 126 0.34 10.94 -17.03
CA VAL A 126 -1.02 11.49 -17.01
C VAL A 126 -1.87 10.63 -17.94
N SER A 127 -2.93 10.05 -17.42
CA SER A 127 -3.80 9.15 -18.16
C SER A 127 -5.25 9.27 -17.71
N LYS A 128 -6.17 8.73 -18.50
CA LYS A 128 -7.58 8.60 -18.16
C LYS A 128 -7.97 7.12 -18.13
N SER A 129 -8.61 6.70 -17.05
CA SER A 129 -9.19 5.36 -16.91
C SER A 129 -10.68 5.50 -16.57
N GLY A 130 -11.55 5.11 -17.50
CA GLY A 130 -12.98 5.38 -17.37
C GLY A 130 -13.25 6.89 -17.31
N ASN A 131 -13.85 7.35 -16.22
CA ASN A 131 -14.10 8.78 -15.94
C ASN A 131 -13.07 9.41 -14.98
N THR A 132 -11.95 8.74 -14.70
CA THR A 132 -10.93 9.20 -13.74
C THR A 132 -9.68 9.69 -14.47
N LEU A 133 -9.31 10.95 -14.24
CA LEU A 133 -8.00 11.49 -14.56
C LEU A 133 -7.01 10.99 -13.52
N GLN A 134 -5.94 10.33 -13.97
CA GLN A 134 -4.89 9.79 -13.11
C GLN A 134 -3.56 10.51 -13.37
N ILE A 135 -2.95 11.02 -12.30
CA ILE A 135 -1.64 11.71 -12.33
C ILE A 135 -0.73 11.07 -11.30
N SER A 136 0.39 10.54 -11.75
CA SER A 136 1.39 9.87 -10.90
C SER A 136 2.79 9.95 -11.52
N LEU A 137 3.78 9.53 -10.76
CA LEU A 137 5.11 9.27 -11.30
C LEU A 137 5.19 7.87 -11.90
N ARG A 138 6.07 7.67 -12.86
CA ARG A 138 6.43 6.33 -13.34
C ARG A 138 6.86 5.45 -12.17
N PRO A 139 6.50 4.16 -12.16
CA PRO A 139 6.96 3.22 -11.13
C PRO A 139 8.49 3.21 -11.01
N PHE A 140 8.98 3.09 -9.78
CA PHE A 140 10.40 3.02 -9.45
C PHE A 140 11.22 4.29 -9.77
N VAL A 141 10.58 5.38 -10.16
CA VAL A 141 11.23 6.68 -10.29
C VAL A 141 11.13 7.42 -8.96
N SER A 142 12.28 7.81 -8.44
CA SER A 142 12.40 8.68 -7.28
C SER A 142 13.19 9.91 -7.69
N PHE A 143 12.69 11.09 -7.36
CA PHE A 143 13.40 12.33 -7.64
C PHE A 143 13.09 13.42 -6.62
N THR A 144 13.97 14.42 -6.55
CA THR A 144 13.73 15.67 -5.83
C THR A 144 13.48 16.75 -6.88
N ALA A 145 12.21 17.10 -7.05
CA ALA A 145 11.81 18.15 -7.99
C ALA A 145 11.85 19.53 -7.33
N SER A 146 12.20 20.56 -8.10
CA SER A 146 12.06 21.95 -7.70
C SER A 146 10.59 22.37 -7.70
N SER A 147 9.78 21.78 -8.59
CA SER A 147 8.34 21.94 -8.65
C SER A 147 7.67 20.66 -9.12
N LEU A 148 6.53 20.33 -8.53
CA LEU A 148 5.66 19.21 -8.95
C LEU A 148 4.23 19.67 -8.77
N LYS A 149 3.64 20.27 -9.81
CA LYS A 149 2.33 20.91 -9.73
C LYS A 149 1.39 20.41 -10.83
N ALA A 150 0.11 20.24 -10.47
CA ALA A 150 -0.98 19.98 -11.42
C ALA A 150 -2.08 21.03 -11.23
N VAL A 151 -2.54 21.65 -12.31
CA VAL A 151 -3.72 22.51 -12.32
C VAL A 151 -4.76 21.88 -13.24
N ILE A 152 -5.93 21.60 -12.70
CA ILE A 152 -6.99 20.85 -13.37
C ILE A 152 -8.23 21.71 -13.41
N TYR A 153 -8.70 22.03 -14.60
CA TYR A 153 -9.98 22.67 -14.84
C TYR A 153 -10.98 21.64 -15.32
N MET A 154 -12.18 21.62 -14.73
CA MET A 154 -13.23 20.68 -15.08
C MET A 154 -14.62 21.23 -14.75
N PRO A 155 -15.68 20.80 -15.48
CA PRO A 155 -17.03 21.32 -15.25
C PRO A 155 -17.65 20.83 -13.95
N ASN A 156 -17.37 19.60 -13.55
CA ASN A 156 -17.97 18.95 -12.40
C ASN A 156 -17.00 17.96 -11.78
N VAL A 157 -17.15 17.62 -10.48
CA VAL A 157 -16.34 16.66 -9.78
C VAL A 157 -17.20 15.72 -8.92
N ASP A 158 -17.05 14.40 -9.14
CA ASP A 158 -17.72 13.35 -8.39
C ASP A 158 -16.77 12.71 -7.35
N ARG A 159 -15.47 12.65 -7.67
CA ARG A 159 -14.47 12.05 -6.78
C ARG A 159 -13.12 12.75 -6.86
N ILE A 160 -12.51 12.93 -5.68
CA ILE A 160 -11.11 13.35 -5.53
C ILE A 160 -10.38 12.32 -4.67
N GLN A 161 -9.30 11.76 -5.19
CA GLN A 161 -8.45 10.80 -4.49
C GLN A 161 -7.00 11.28 -4.48
N PHE A 162 -6.44 11.53 -3.30
CA PHE A 162 -5.05 11.93 -3.14
C PHE A 162 -4.27 10.92 -2.28
N SER A 163 -3.04 10.64 -2.71
CA SER A 163 -2.16 9.71 -2.03
C SER A 163 -0.70 10.18 -2.02
N GLY A 164 0.14 9.54 -1.21
CA GLY A 164 1.59 9.74 -1.24
C GLY A 164 2.06 11.17 -0.92
N GLY A 165 1.39 11.86 0.02
CA GLY A 165 1.78 13.20 0.44
C GLY A 165 1.31 14.33 -0.49
N THR A 166 0.35 14.04 -1.38
CA THR A 166 -0.24 15.04 -2.29
C THR A 166 -0.97 16.12 -1.48
N ILE A 167 -0.71 17.38 -1.82
CA ILE A 167 -1.37 18.56 -1.21
C ILE A 167 -2.21 19.23 -2.27
N GLY A 168 -3.51 19.36 -2.02
CA GLY A 168 -4.40 19.94 -3.01
C GLY A 168 -5.42 20.92 -2.46
N SER A 169 -5.93 21.73 -3.37
CA SER A 169 -7.09 22.59 -3.15
C SER A 169 -8.11 22.39 -4.28
N ALA A 170 -9.39 22.51 -3.93
CA ALA A 170 -10.47 22.52 -4.92
C ALA A 170 -11.43 23.67 -4.66
N SER A 171 -11.90 24.35 -5.71
CA SER A 171 -12.77 25.50 -5.54
C SER A 171 -13.69 25.77 -6.73
N GLY A 172 -14.77 26.51 -6.46
CA GLY A 172 -15.78 26.91 -7.42
C GLY A 172 -16.94 25.92 -7.58
N PHE A 173 -16.84 24.72 -7.01
CA PHE A 173 -17.84 23.69 -7.18
C PHE A 173 -19.09 23.93 -6.31
N GLN A 174 -20.25 23.87 -6.95
CA GLN A 174 -21.58 23.85 -6.31
C GLN A 174 -22.30 22.59 -6.80
N LEU A 175 -22.19 21.52 -6.00
CA LEU A 175 -22.61 20.20 -6.41
C LEU A 175 -24.00 19.87 -5.83
N SER A 176 -24.96 19.59 -6.69
CA SER A 176 -26.28 19.09 -6.29
C SER A 176 -26.32 17.60 -5.98
N HIS A 177 -25.16 16.92 -6.09
CA HIS A 177 -24.99 15.47 -5.90
C HIS A 177 -23.97 15.14 -4.82
N GLU A 178 -23.62 13.88 -4.70
CA GLU A 178 -22.62 13.35 -3.77
C GLU A 178 -21.21 13.64 -4.25
N LEU A 179 -20.34 14.13 -3.37
CA LEU A 179 -18.89 14.19 -3.58
C LEU A 179 -18.22 13.11 -2.77
N ARG A 180 -17.34 12.34 -3.40
CA ARG A 180 -16.50 11.34 -2.76
C ARG A 180 -15.06 11.80 -2.65
N VAL A 181 -14.47 11.69 -1.45
CA VAL A 181 -13.09 12.11 -1.16
C VAL A 181 -12.33 10.97 -0.49
N GLU A 182 -11.17 10.62 -1.02
CA GLU A 182 -10.30 9.60 -0.47
C GLU A 182 -8.88 10.16 -0.30
N LEU A 183 -8.39 10.22 0.94
CA LEU A 183 -7.05 10.73 1.26
C LEU A 183 -6.23 9.68 1.99
N SER A 184 -4.99 9.47 1.54
CA SER A 184 -4.08 8.52 2.17
C SER A 184 -2.63 8.99 2.18
N GLY A 185 -1.79 8.38 3.03
CA GLY A 185 -0.35 8.59 3.00
C GLY A 185 0.11 10.01 3.31
N GLY A 186 -0.58 10.74 4.20
CA GLY A 186 -0.21 12.09 4.61
C GLY A 186 -0.68 13.19 3.65
N SER A 187 -1.64 12.88 2.78
CA SER A 187 -2.20 13.86 1.82
C SER A 187 -3.10 14.88 2.50
N ARG A 188 -3.28 16.03 1.84
CA ARG A 188 -4.14 17.12 2.29
C ARG A 188 -5.03 17.61 1.17
N LEU A 189 -6.31 17.88 1.50
CA LEU A 189 -7.24 18.57 0.62
C LEU A 189 -7.96 19.69 1.38
N ASP A 190 -7.86 20.90 0.85
CA ASP A 190 -8.65 22.06 1.25
C ASP A 190 -9.71 22.30 0.16
N MET A 191 -10.98 22.48 0.53
CA MET A 191 -12.04 22.70 -0.46
C MET A 191 -12.97 23.83 -0.06
N ILE A 192 -13.40 24.61 -1.08
CA ILE A 192 -14.34 25.72 -0.94
C ILE A 192 -15.49 25.49 -1.93
N GLY A 193 -16.72 25.59 -1.46
CA GLY A 193 -17.92 25.37 -2.27
C GLY A 193 -19.05 24.70 -1.49
N GLU A 194 -19.83 23.88 -2.18
CA GLU A 194 -20.91 23.12 -1.56
C GLU A 194 -21.21 21.80 -2.29
N ALA A 195 -21.78 20.84 -1.57
CA ALA A 195 -22.33 19.61 -2.15
C ALA A 195 -23.60 19.17 -1.38
N ASN A 196 -24.41 18.33 -2.02
CA ASN A 196 -25.56 17.76 -1.33
C ASN A 196 -25.12 16.76 -0.25
N LYS A 197 -24.17 15.86 -0.58
CA LYS A 197 -23.64 14.86 0.34
C LYS A 197 -22.13 14.72 0.18
N LEU A 198 -21.44 14.50 1.31
CA LEU A 198 -20.02 14.16 1.34
C LEU A 198 -19.84 12.70 1.80
N ILE A 199 -19.05 11.92 1.07
CA ILE A 199 -18.47 10.67 1.55
C ILE A 199 -16.96 10.84 1.60
N ALA A 200 -16.37 10.85 2.80
CA ALA A 200 -14.95 11.07 2.99
C ALA A 200 -14.29 9.89 3.71
N SER A 201 -13.18 9.41 3.16
CA SER A 201 -12.34 8.38 3.77
C SER A 201 -10.90 8.89 3.86
N CYS A 202 -10.37 9.02 5.08
CA CYS A 202 -9.01 9.47 5.31
C CYS A 202 -8.22 8.47 6.14
N SER A 203 -7.00 8.16 5.72
CA SER A 203 -6.12 7.22 6.39
C SER A 203 -4.66 7.72 6.48
N GLY A 204 -3.87 7.07 7.32
CA GLY A 204 -2.49 7.51 7.57
C GLY A 204 -2.44 8.79 8.39
N GLY A 205 -1.77 9.82 7.93
CA GLY A 205 -1.71 11.15 8.55
C GLY A 205 -2.42 12.22 7.73
N SER A 206 -3.46 11.85 6.98
CA SER A 206 -4.12 12.72 6.02
C SER A 206 -4.97 13.81 6.67
N ARG A 207 -5.16 14.91 5.95
CA ARG A 207 -5.95 16.05 6.42
C ARG A 207 -7.00 16.48 5.41
N LEU A 208 -8.26 16.50 5.84
CA LEU A 208 -9.42 17.02 5.12
C LEU A 208 -9.86 18.35 5.73
N ASN A 209 -9.84 19.44 4.97
CA ASN A 209 -10.31 20.75 5.44
C ASN A 209 -11.46 21.25 4.58
N PHE A 210 -12.68 21.04 5.07
CA PHE A 210 -13.95 21.42 4.46
C PHE A 210 -14.72 22.41 5.36
N GLY A 211 -14.01 23.23 6.13
CA GLY A 211 -14.60 24.29 6.93
C GLY A 211 -15.31 25.35 6.10
N ASP A 212 -14.87 25.57 4.86
CA ASP A 212 -15.47 26.48 3.89
C ASP A 212 -16.22 25.77 2.75
N PHE A 213 -16.44 24.47 2.91
CA PHE A 213 -17.25 23.63 2.00
C PHE A 213 -18.47 23.10 2.71
N LYS A 214 -19.65 23.64 2.35
CA LYS A 214 -20.90 23.28 3.00
C LYS A 214 -21.49 22.00 2.40
N VAL A 215 -21.92 21.07 3.26
CA VAL A 215 -22.68 19.88 2.82
C VAL A 215 -23.98 19.76 3.62
N ASN A 216 -24.99 19.06 3.09
CA ASN A 216 -26.18 18.74 3.85
C ASN A 216 -25.93 17.55 4.77
N ASP A 217 -25.53 16.42 4.20
CA ASP A 217 -25.24 15.18 4.92
C ASP A 217 -23.78 14.75 4.69
N ALA A 218 -23.20 14.06 5.67
CA ALA A 218 -21.86 13.51 5.52
C ALA A 218 -21.73 12.10 6.11
N GLU A 219 -20.93 11.27 5.42
CA GLU A 219 -20.41 10.02 5.90
C GLU A 219 -18.87 10.11 5.92
N VAL A 220 -18.27 9.98 7.10
CA VAL A 220 -16.85 10.27 7.31
C VAL A 220 -16.16 9.12 8.02
N ASN A 221 -15.17 8.52 7.36
CA ASN A 221 -14.35 7.46 7.90
C ASN A 221 -12.91 7.96 8.09
N LEU A 222 -12.46 8.13 9.33
CA LEU A 222 -11.10 8.53 9.64
C LEU A 222 -10.36 7.44 10.39
N SER A 223 -9.13 7.15 9.95
CA SER A 223 -8.27 6.15 10.61
C SER A 223 -6.82 6.59 10.71
N GLY A 224 -6.04 5.90 11.54
CA GLY A 224 -4.66 6.27 11.79
C GLY A 224 -4.54 7.57 12.56
N GLY A 225 -3.77 8.53 12.06
CA GLY A 225 -3.61 9.87 12.62
C GLY A 225 -4.32 10.96 11.82
N SER A 226 -5.40 10.61 11.09
CA SER A 226 -6.08 11.52 10.17
C SER A 226 -6.85 12.62 10.89
N GLN A 227 -6.97 13.78 10.25
CA GLN A 227 -7.71 14.92 10.77
C GLN A 227 -8.73 15.40 9.73
N GLY A 228 -9.96 15.67 10.18
CA GLY A 228 -11.02 16.22 9.36
C GLY A 228 -11.63 17.48 9.96
N THR A 229 -12.00 18.44 9.14
CA THR A 229 -12.90 19.56 9.49
C THR A 229 -13.99 19.61 8.42
N ILE A 230 -15.25 19.56 8.82
CA ILE A 230 -16.41 19.58 7.91
C ILE A 230 -17.48 20.56 8.39
N ARG A 231 -18.25 21.13 7.47
CA ARG A 231 -19.37 22.02 7.77
C ARG A 231 -20.69 21.44 7.25
N LEU A 232 -21.64 21.19 8.17
CA LEU A 232 -22.95 20.63 7.81
C LEU A 232 -24.03 20.94 8.88
N ASP A 233 -25.29 20.81 8.48
CA ASP A 233 -26.45 20.96 9.38
C ASP A 233 -27.40 19.74 9.38
N GLY A 234 -27.28 18.80 8.40
CA GLY A 234 -28.11 17.60 8.30
C GLY A 234 -27.62 16.44 9.15
N ASN A 235 -27.31 15.28 8.54
CA ASN A 235 -26.89 14.09 9.26
C ASN A 235 -25.38 13.87 9.11
N LEU A 236 -24.70 13.57 10.22
CA LEU A 236 -23.30 13.16 10.24
C LEU A 236 -23.18 11.72 10.74
N ASN A 237 -22.81 10.81 9.85
CA ASN A 237 -22.36 9.47 10.23
C ASN A 237 -20.83 9.45 10.23
N ALA A 238 -20.21 9.18 11.37
CA ALA A 238 -18.76 9.19 11.49
C ALA A 238 -18.23 7.91 12.16
N ASP A 239 -17.31 7.24 11.48
CA ASP A 239 -16.55 6.12 12.01
C ASP A 239 -15.07 6.55 12.19
N LEU A 240 -14.65 6.67 13.46
CA LEU A 240 -13.34 7.20 13.83
C LEU A 240 -12.51 6.13 14.55
N SER A 241 -11.26 5.93 14.12
CA SER A 241 -10.37 4.94 14.73
C SER A 241 -8.91 5.39 14.80
N GLY A 242 -8.12 4.71 15.60
CA GLY A 242 -6.72 5.07 15.83
C GLY A 242 -6.59 6.36 16.63
N GLY A 243 -5.77 7.29 16.16
CA GLY A 243 -5.59 8.64 16.75
C GLY A 243 -6.27 9.74 15.92
N SER A 244 -7.36 9.42 15.23
CA SER A 244 -8.00 10.36 14.31
C SER A 244 -8.85 11.42 15.06
N HIS A 245 -9.01 12.57 14.42
CA HIS A 245 -9.77 13.69 14.99
C HIS A 245 -10.66 14.33 13.95
N LEU A 246 -11.96 14.47 14.26
CA LEU A 246 -12.94 15.13 13.42
C LEU A 246 -13.51 16.38 14.11
N ASN A 247 -13.37 17.53 13.46
CA ASN A 247 -14.05 18.76 13.82
C ASN A 247 -15.28 18.95 12.93
N TYR A 248 -16.39 19.38 13.49
CA TYR A 248 -17.56 19.77 12.71
C TYR A 248 -18.07 21.16 13.09
N ILE A 249 -18.62 21.85 12.09
CA ILE A 249 -19.22 23.19 12.18
C ILE A 249 -20.69 23.05 11.77
N GLY A 250 -21.60 23.66 12.54
CA GLY A 250 -23.04 23.56 12.32
C GLY A 250 -23.78 22.78 13.41
N ASN A 251 -25.00 22.33 13.13
CA ASN A 251 -25.85 21.62 14.10
C ASN A 251 -26.40 20.29 13.54
N PRO A 252 -25.54 19.37 13.09
CA PRO A 252 -26.01 18.10 12.54
C PRO A 252 -26.58 17.16 13.59
N THR A 253 -27.41 16.22 13.14
CA THR A 253 -27.72 15.00 13.89
C THR A 253 -26.50 14.07 13.81
N LEU A 254 -25.97 13.67 14.97
CA LEU A 254 -24.74 12.88 15.05
C LEU A 254 -25.05 11.40 15.25
N ASN A 255 -24.43 10.55 14.41
CA ASN A 255 -24.30 9.12 14.61
C ASN A 255 -22.80 8.78 14.53
N VAL A 256 -22.16 8.52 15.67
CA VAL A 256 -20.71 8.47 15.77
C VAL A 256 -20.24 7.20 16.46
N ASN A 257 -19.35 6.47 15.79
CA ASN A 257 -18.60 5.35 16.35
C ASN A 257 -17.14 5.76 16.56
N ASN A 258 -16.68 5.79 17.79
CA ASN A 258 -15.31 6.11 18.16
C ASN A 258 -14.58 4.89 18.72
N SER A 259 -13.35 4.68 18.26
CA SER A 259 -12.46 3.64 18.83
C SER A 259 -11.01 4.11 18.91
N GLY A 260 -10.25 3.50 19.79
CA GLY A 260 -8.85 3.91 20.04
C GLY A 260 -8.76 5.28 20.69
N GLY A 261 -7.80 6.11 20.28
CA GLY A 261 -7.61 7.48 20.73
C GLY A 261 -8.31 8.53 19.88
N SER A 262 -9.33 8.15 19.11
CA SER A 262 -10.04 9.07 18.23
C SER A 262 -11.00 9.99 18.99
N SER A 263 -11.32 11.13 18.40
CA SER A 263 -12.22 12.12 18.99
C SER A 263 -12.96 12.92 17.94
N ILE A 264 -14.15 13.42 18.35
CA ILE A 264 -14.94 14.35 17.57
C ILE A 264 -15.23 15.58 18.42
N SER A 265 -15.19 16.76 17.84
CA SER A 265 -15.51 18.00 18.53
C SER A 265 -16.25 19.00 17.65
N LYS A 266 -17.13 19.79 18.28
CA LYS A 266 -17.78 20.91 17.62
C LYS A 266 -16.84 22.12 17.64
N THR A 267 -16.69 22.78 16.49
CA THR A 267 -15.93 24.02 16.36
C THR A 267 -16.90 25.17 16.04
N SER A 268 -16.76 26.29 16.71
CA SER A 268 -17.44 27.53 16.32
C SER A 268 -16.81 28.10 15.03
N ASN A 269 -17.61 28.83 14.28
CA ASN A 269 -17.15 29.65 13.16
C ASN A 269 -16.07 30.64 13.59
#